data_d7c710c84b5afce8e101dc0fcc6c393e
#
_entry.id   d7c710c84b5afce8e101dc0fcc6c393e
#
_cell.length_a   1.000
_cell.length_b   1.000
_cell.length_c   1.000
_cell.angle_alpha   90.00
_cell.angle_beta   90.00
_cell.angle_gamma   90.00
#
_symmetry.space_group_name_H-M   'P 1'
#
loop_
_entity.id
_entity.type
_entity.pdbx_description
1 polymer ?
#
loop_
_entity_poly.entity_id
_entity_poly.type
_entity_poly.pdbx_seq_one_letter_code
_entity_poly.pdbx_strand_id
1 'polypeptide(L)'
;PAPIFAGKKGGTHLKKYQIIYADPPWSYRSGKVKGAAQNHYPTMSDEQLYQLPVSTLAADTSVLFLWCTFPKLPEALKLIKAWGFTFKTVAFVWVKQNKSGNGFLMGLGWWTRSNAEICLLAVKGKPKRKSASVRQLIFAPVEQHSKKPDVVRDRIVELMGDLPRIELFARQTAPGWDVWGNEVNSSISFP
;
A
#
# COMPACT_ATOMS: atom_id res chain seq x y z
N PRO A 1 -2.62 9.95 23.51
CA PRO A 1 -1.80 8.87 23.01
C PRO A 1 -1.02 9.37 21.81
N ALA A 2 0.34 9.29 21.90
CA ALA A 2 1.21 9.71 20.81
C ALA A 2 0.92 8.91 19.55
N PRO A 3 1.03 9.50 18.34
CA PRO A 3 0.79 8.77 17.11
C PRO A 3 1.79 7.61 17.02
N ILE A 4 1.26 6.43 16.76
CA ILE A 4 1.99 5.16 16.65
C ILE A 4 3.10 5.21 15.58
N PHE A 5 3.09 6.23 14.72
CA PHE A 5 4.02 6.46 13.62
C PHE A 5 4.83 7.76 13.78
N ALA A 6 5.46 7.99 14.94
CA ALA A 6 6.34 9.14 15.14
C ALA A 6 7.75 8.86 14.58
N GLY A 7 8.04 9.33 13.39
CA GLY A 7 9.41 9.37 12.85
C GLY A 7 10.27 10.45 13.51
N LYS A 8 11.59 10.24 13.59
CA LYS A 8 12.54 11.24 14.14
C LYS A 8 12.53 12.53 13.32
N LYS A 9 12.46 13.69 13.99
CA LYS A 9 12.55 15.03 13.40
C LYS A 9 13.92 15.24 12.76
N GLY A 10 13.96 15.35 11.46
CA GLY A 10 15.04 15.96 10.68
C GLY A 10 14.41 17.02 9.80
N GLY A 11 14.66 18.32 10.08
CA GLY A 11 14.15 19.41 9.27
C GLY A 11 14.83 19.44 7.93
N THR A 12 14.05 19.76 6.89
CA THR A 12 14.43 20.43 5.64
C THR A 12 13.55 19.88 4.50
N HIS A 13 13.28 20.68 3.51
CA HIS A 13 12.56 20.44 2.26
C HIS A 13 12.08 18.99 2.07
N LEU A 14 10.81 18.73 2.34
CA LEU A 14 10.20 17.42 2.11
C LEU A 14 10.43 17.01 0.65
N LYS A 15 11.24 15.98 0.45
CA LYS A 15 11.45 15.37 -0.86
C LYS A 15 10.09 15.02 -1.45
N LYS A 16 9.86 15.38 -2.72
CA LYS A 16 8.64 15.07 -3.43
C LYS A 16 8.79 13.78 -4.21
N TYR A 17 7.76 12.95 -4.17
CA TYR A 17 7.75 11.64 -4.83
C TYR A 17 6.76 11.61 -5.99
N GLN A 18 7.20 11.02 -7.08
CA GLN A 18 6.35 10.78 -8.26
C GLN A 18 5.64 9.42 -8.19
N ILE A 19 6.16 8.51 -7.35
CA ILE A 19 5.52 7.22 -7.07
C ILE A 19 5.36 7.09 -5.56
N ILE A 20 4.12 6.84 -5.12
CA ILE A 20 3.79 6.50 -3.75
C ILE A 20 3.16 5.11 -3.75
N TYR A 21 3.72 4.19 -2.99
CA TYR A 21 3.24 2.83 -2.81
C TYR A 21 2.85 2.64 -1.35
N ALA A 22 1.65 2.16 -1.06
CA ALA A 22 1.14 2.10 0.29
C ALA A 22 0.33 0.83 0.56
N ASP A 23 0.60 0.20 1.71
CA ASP A 23 -0.17 -0.91 2.27
C ASP A 23 -0.67 -0.54 3.67
N PRO A 24 -1.76 0.25 3.79
CA PRO A 24 -2.22 0.74 5.08
C PRO A 24 -2.61 -0.39 6.03
N PRO A 25 -2.31 -0.26 7.34
CA PRO A 25 -2.69 -1.22 8.35
C PRO A 25 -4.18 -1.04 8.72
N TRP A 26 -5.06 -1.46 7.80
CA TRP A 26 -6.50 -1.30 7.92
C TRP A 26 -7.06 -1.92 9.21
N SER A 27 -7.90 -1.16 9.91
CA SER A 27 -8.71 -1.70 11.00
C SER A 27 -10.00 -2.33 10.46
N TYR A 28 -10.41 -3.44 11.06
CA TYR A 28 -11.66 -4.11 10.72
C TYR A 28 -12.58 -4.12 11.94
N ARG A 29 -13.87 -3.88 11.75
CA ARG A 29 -14.89 -3.90 12.83
C ARG A 29 -15.18 -5.31 13.37
N SER A 30 -14.49 -6.34 12.91
CA SER A 30 -14.70 -7.70 13.38
C SER A 30 -14.22 -7.83 14.82
N GLY A 31 -15.16 -7.93 15.75
CA GLY A 31 -14.87 -8.38 17.11
C GLY A 31 -14.08 -9.68 17.11
N LYS A 32 -13.57 -10.10 18.24
CA LYS A 32 -12.75 -11.30 18.60
C LYS A 32 -12.79 -12.51 17.63
N VAL A 33 -12.51 -12.30 16.34
CA VAL A 33 -12.37 -13.40 15.38
C VAL A 33 -10.90 -13.81 15.35
N LYS A 34 -10.62 -15.10 15.57
CA LYS A 34 -9.28 -15.68 15.40
C LYS A 34 -8.77 -15.32 13.99
N GLY A 35 -7.59 -14.68 13.90
CA GLY A 35 -6.98 -14.25 12.63
C GLY A 35 -7.30 -12.82 12.18
N ALA A 36 -7.99 -12.01 12.99
CA ALA A 36 -8.16 -10.59 12.71
C ALA A 36 -6.81 -9.86 12.71
N ALA A 37 -6.61 -8.92 11.78
CA ALA A 37 -5.37 -8.16 11.62
C ALA A 37 -4.89 -7.49 12.92
N GLN A 38 -5.82 -7.02 13.76
CA GLN A 38 -5.56 -6.40 15.06
C GLN A 38 -4.82 -7.29 16.06
N ASN A 39 -4.84 -8.61 15.85
CA ASN A 39 -4.14 -9.57 16.73
C ASN A 39 -2.67 -9.77 16.33
N HIS A 40 -2.24 -9.20 15.21
CA HIS A 40 -0.92 -9.46 14.62
C HIS A 40 -0.02 -8.22 14.55
N TYR A 41 -0.60 -7.02 14.39
CA TYR A 41 0.14 -5.76 14.31
C TYR A 41 -0.76 -4.56 14.66
N PRO A 42 -0.17 -3.40 15.05
CA PRO A 42 -0.94 -2.18 15.30
C PRO A 42 -1.69 -1.74 14.03
N THR A 43 -3.00 -1.59 14.13
CA THR A 43 -3.84 -1.05 13.07
C THR A 43 -4.10 0.44 13.26
N MET A 44 -4.46 1.14 12.19
CA MET A 44 -4.93 2.53 12.23
C MET A 44 -6.42 2.58 11.92
N SER A 45 -7.13 3.52 12.55
CA SER A 45 -8.51 3.81 12.16
C SER A 45 -8.54 4.47 10.78
N ASP A 46 -9.69 4.38 10.11
CA ASP A 46 -9.85 5.01 8.80
C ASP A 46 -9.64 6.54 8.90
N GLU A 47 -10.10 7.18 9.99
CA GLU A 47 -9.90 8.60 10.26
C GLU A 47 -8.43 8.97 10.44
N GLN A 48 -7.65 8.16 11.16
CA GLN A 48 -6.21 8.36 11.30
C GLN A 48 -5.51 8.28 9.94
N LEU A 49 -5.90 7.33 9.08
CA LEU A 49 -5.36 7.20 7.73
C LEU A 49 -5.71 8.43 6.87
N TYR A 50 -6.96 8.92 6.92
CA TYR A 50 -7.39 10.10 6.16
C TYR A 50 -6.64 11.37 6.57
N GLN A 51 -6.24 11.49 7.84
CA GLN A 51 -5.52 12.65 8.36
C GLN A 51 -4.01 12.65 8.05
N LEU A 52 -3.44 11.54 7.57
CA LEU A 52 -2.04 11.53 7.18
C LEU A 52 -1.79 12.50 6.02
N PRO A 53 -0.83 13.42 6.14
CA PRO A 53 -0.60 14.46 5.14
C PRO A 53 0.22 13.95 3.94
N VAL A 54 -0.21 12.83 3.35
CA VAL A 54 0.47 12.19 2.21
C VAL A 54 0.54 13.12 0.99
N SER A 55 -0.43 14.01 0.83
CA SER A 55 -0.42 15.04 -0.21
C SER A 55 0.83 15.94 -0.15
N THR A 56 1.44 16.11 1.04
CA THR A 56 2.67 16.90 1.20
C THR A 56 3.91 16.20 0.65
N LEU A 57 3.87 14.89 0.49
CA LEU A 57 4.94 14.09 -0.11
C LEU A 57 4.79 13.97 -1.63
N ALA A 58 3.58 14.11 -2.14
CA ALA A 58 3.28 13.93 -3.55
C ALA A 58 3.81 15.08 -4.41
N ALA A 59 4.53 14.74 -5.49
CA ALA A 59 4.82 15.69 -6.55
C ALA A 59 3.51 16.10 -7.27
N ASP A 60 3.53 17.23 -7.98
CA ASP A 60 2.36 17.74 -8.71
C ASP A 60 1.88 16.77 -9.79
N THR A 61 2.80 15.99 -10.33
CA THR A 61 2.51 14.87 -11.22
C THR A 61 3.01 13.60 -10.56
N SER A 62 2.10 12.78 -10.04
CA SER A 62 2.44 11.59 -9.27
C SER A 62 1.37 10.51 -9.36
N VAL A 63 1.77 9.30 -8.98
CA VAL A 63 0.93 8.09 -9.00
C VAL A 63 0.94 7.46 -7.60
N LEU A 64 -0.23 7.04 -7.15
CA LEU A 64 -0.43 6.28 -5.92
C LEU A 64 -0.84 4.85 -6.27
N PHE A 65 -0.14 3.88 -5.68
CA PHE A 65 -0.49 2.47 -5.66
C PHE A 65 -0.91 2.09 -4.23
N LEU A 66 -2.18 1.75 -4.04
CA LEU A 66 -2.78 1.56 -2.71
C LEU A 66 -3.39 0.18 -2.57
N TRP A 67 -2.85 -0.62 -1.66
CA TRP A 67 -3.41 -1.92 -1.32
C TRP A 67 -4.66 -1.81 -0.46
N CYS A 68 -5.66 -2.60 -0.81
CA CYS A 68 -6.80 -2.84 0.06
C CYS A 68 -7.36 -4.25 -0.15
N THR A 69 -8.04 -4.76 0.88
CA THR A 69 -8.91 -5.92 0.73
C THR A 69 -10.26 -5.49 0.13
N PHE A 70 -10.98 -6.40 -0.50
CA PHE A 70 -12.28 -6.08 -1.10
C PHE A 70 -13.28 -5.43 -0.11
N PRO A 71 -13.41 -5.89 1.16
CA PRO A 71 -14.29 -5.22 2.12
C PRO A 71 -13.90 -3.78 2.46
N LYS A 72 -12.63 -3.40 2.27
CA LYS A 72 -12.10 -2.05 2.52
C LYS A 72 -12.10 -1.15 1.29
N LEU A 73 -12.64 -1.60 0.17
CA LEU A 73 -12.68 -0.82 -1.07
C LEU A 73 -13.38 0.55 -0.91
N PRO A 74 -14.54 0.68 -0.23
CA PRO A 74 -15.16 1.99 -0.03
C PRO A 74 -14.27 2.97 0.74
N GLU A 75 -13.61 2.51 1.82
CA GLU A 75 -12.69 3.31 2.62
C GLU A 75 -11.42 3.66 1.84
N ALA A 76 -10.90 2.73 1.05
CA ALA A 76 -9.73 2.98 0.20
C ALA A 76 -10.00 4.07 -0.85
N LEU A 77 -11.19 4.10 -1.45
CA LEU A 77 -11.57 5.15 -2.39
C LEU A 77 -11.70 6.52 -1.70
N LYS A 78 -12.20 6.57 -0.46
CA LYS A 78 -12.21 7.79 0.35
C LYS A 78 -10.79 8.23 0.71
N LEU A 79 -9.91 7.29 1.07
CA LEU A 79 -8.51 7.55 1.40
C LEU A 79 -7.75 8.15 0.21
N ILE A 80 -7.92 7.61 -0.97
CA ILE A 80 -7.36 8.15 -2.22
C ILE A 80 -7.72 9.63 -2.37
N LYS A 81 -8.99 9.97 -2.17
CA LYS A 81 -9.47 11.36 -2.26
C LYS A 81 -8.89 12.23 -1.14
N ALA A 82 -8.85 11.73 0.10
CA ALA A 82 -8.30 12.44 1.25
C ALA A 82 -6.81 12.78 1.07
N TRP A 83 -6.04 11.90 0.42
CA TRP A 83 -4.64 12.11 0.10
C TRP A 83 -4.41 12.97 -1.16
N GLY A 84 -5.49 13.50 -1.79
CA GLY A 84 -5.41 14.41 -2.92
C GLY A 84 -5.20 13.75 -4.28
N PHE A 85 -5.56 12.46 -4.40
CA PHE A 85 -5.47 11.70 -5.65
C PHE A 85 -6.85 11.43 -6.25
N THR A 86 -6.85 11.11 -7.55
CA THR A 86 -8.04 10.68 -8.29
C THR A 86 -7.88 9.22 -8.68
N PHE A 87 -8.79 8.36 -8.26
CA PHE A 87 -8.83 6.95 -8.64
C PHE A 87 -8.93 6.78 -10.17
N LYS A 88 -8.19 5.83 -10.71
CA LYS A 88 -8.22 5.49 -12.14
C LYS A 88 -8.66 4.05 -12.40
N THR A 89 -8.03 3.10 -11.75
CA THR A 89 -8.27 1.66 -12.00
C THR A 89 -7.65 0.80 -10.89
N VAL A 90 -7.83 -0.50 -11.01
CA VAL A 90 -7.05 -1.50 -10.27
C VAL A 90 -5.74 -1.73 -11.03
N ALA A 91 -4.60 -1.41 -10.40
CA ALA A 91 -3.27 -1.66 -10.96
C ALA A 91 -2.94 -3.15 -10.96
N PHE A 92 -3.09 -3.79 -9.79
CA PHE A 92 -2.73 -5.19 -9.62
C PHE A 92 -3.80 -5.94 -8.84
N VAL A 93 -3.94 -7.22 -9.18
CA VAL A 93 -4.71 -8.21 -8.42
C VAL A 93 -3.75 -9.32 -8.02
N TRP A 94 -3.49 -9.44 -6.73
CA TRP A 94 -2.71 -10.54 -6.19
C TRP A 94 -3.63 -11.73 -5.94
N VAL A 95 -3.50 -12.76 -6.75
CA VAL A 95 -4.12 -14.06 -6.55
C VAL A 95 -3.20 -14.90 -5.68
N LYS A 96 -3.61 -15.14 -4.44
CA LYS A 96 -2.79 -15.76 -3.41
C LYS A 96 -2.65 -17.26 -3.65
N GLN A 97 -1.42 -17.71 -3.73
CA GLN A 97 -1.08 -19.13 -3.74
C GLN A 97 -0.76 -19.63 -2.33
N ASN A 98 -0.85 -20.93 -2.12
CA ASN A 98 -0.40 -21.57 -0.89
C ASN A 98 1.11 -21.31 -0.68
N LYS A 99 1.59 -21.42 0.57
CA LYS A 99 3.02 -21.23 0.88
C LYS A 99 3.95 -22.11 0.06
N SER A 100 3.52 -23.30 -0.33
CA SER A 100 4.26 -24.21 -1.22
C SER A 100 4.30 -23.78 -2.69
N GLY A 101 3.53 -22.74 -3.08
CA GLY A 101 3.33 -22.34 -4.47
C GLY A 101 2.37 -23.26 -5.25
N ASN A 102 1.94 -24.37 -4.68
CA ASN A 102 1.06 -25.35 -5.32
C ASN A 102 -0.41 -25.03 -5.00
N GLY A 103 -1.16 -24.59 -5.99
CA GLY A 103 -2.56 -24.26 -5.85
C GLY A 103 -2.83 -22.91 -5.17
N PHE A 104 -4.09 -22.56 -5.08
CA PHE A 104 -4.54 -21.29 -4.55
C PHE A 104 -4.90 -21.36 -3.07
N LEU A 105 -4.62 -20.31 -2.34
CA LEU A 105 -5.02 -20.17 -0.94
C LEU A 105 -6.55 -20.17 -0.84
N MET A 106 -7.09 -20.90 0.13
CA MET A 106 -8.50 -20.81 0.51
C MET A 106 -8.61 -19.94 1.78
N GLY A 107 -8.99 -18.68 1.63
CA GLY A 107 -9.19 -17.77 2.75
C GLY A 107 -10.54 -17.96 3.46
N LEU A 108 -10.70 -17.28 4.60
CA LEU A 108 -11.91 -17.32 5.44
C LEU A 108 -12.82 -16.13 5.13
N GLY A 109 -13.35 -16.05 3.92
CA GLY A 109 -14.34 -15.00 3.58
C GLY A 109 -15.75 -15.35 4.10
N TRP A 110 -16.55 -14.32 4.42
CA TRP A 110 -17.92 -14.49 4.89
C TRP A 110 -18.87 -15.02 3.79
N TRP A 111 -18.72 -14.50 2.58
CA TRP A 111 -19.56 -14.88 1.44
C TRP A 111 -18.87 -15.90 0.53
N THR A 112 -17.67 -15.55 0.08
CA THR A 112 -16.85 -16.42 -0.74
C THR A 112 -15.50 -16.65 -0.06
N ARG A 113 -14.78 -17.69 -0.47
CA ARG A 113 -13.43 -17.96 0.06
C ARG A 113 -12.44 -16.98 -0.55
N SER A 114 -12.09 -15.95 0.23
CA SER A 114 -11.21 -14.86 -0.21
C SER A 114 -9.80 -15.35 -0.46
N ASN A 115 -9.32 -15.20 -1.68
CA ASN A 115 -7.96 -15.59 -2.06
C ASN A 115 -7.26 -14.55 -2.92
N ALA A 116 -7.77 -13.33 -2.96
CA ALA A 116 -7.16 -12.23 -3.68
C ALA A 116 -7.17 -10.92 -2.86
N GLU A 117 -6.24 -10.04 -3.18
CA GLU A 117 -6.21 -8.64 -2.76
C GLU A 117 -5.96 -7.74 -3.97
N ILE A 118 -6.37 -6.48 -3.89
CA ILE A 118 -6.24 -5.52 -4.97
C ILE A 118 -5.35 -4.35 -4.59
N CYS A 119 -4.56 -3.89 -5.55
CA CYS A 119 -3.79 -2.66 -5.49
C CYS A 119 -4.42 -1.65 -6.44
N LEU A 120 -4.96 -0.57 -5.89
CA LEU A 120 -5.60 0.50 -6.64
C LEU A 120 -4.56 1.43 -7.23
N LEU A 121 -4.84 1.99 -8.42
CA LEU A 121 -4.06 3.05 -9.04
C LEU A 121 -4.84 4.35 -9.03
N ALA A 122 -4.21 5.39 -8.49
CA ALA A 122 -4.74 6.75 -8.48
C ALA A 122 -3.67 7.75 -8.91
N VAL A 123 -4.07 8.91 -9.40
CA VAL A 123 -3.14 9.90 -9.95
C VAL A 123 -3.39 11.30 -9.38
N LYS A 124 -2.32 12.08 -9.32
CA LYS A 124 -2.33 13.53 -9.17
C LYS A 124 -1.67 14.13 -10.41
N GLY A 125 -2.26 15.18 -10.99
CA GLY A 125 -1.79 15.71 -12.26
C GLY A 125 -2.00 14.73 -13.44
N LYS A 126 -1.01 14.67 -14.34
CA LYS A 126 -1.08 13.88 -15.57
C LYS A 126 0.16 12.99 -15.75
N PRO A 127 0.40 12.02 -14.84
CA PRO A 127 1.54 11.11 -15.00
C PRO A 127 1.36 10.25 -16.25
N LYS A 128 2.49 9.90 -16.86
CA LYS A 128 2.51 9.02 -18.04
C LYS A 128 3.19 7.70 -17.66
N ARG A 129 2.61 6.59 -18.08
CA ARG A 129 3.28 5.29 -17.99
C ARG A 129 4.46 5.23 -18.95
N LYS A 130 5.51 4.51 -18.55
CA LYS A 130 6.68 4.21 -19.38
C LYS A 130 6.45 2.94 -20.22
N SER A 131 5.85 1.92 -19.60
CA SER A 131 5.58 0.62 -20.23
C SER A 131 4.07 0.40 -20.41
N ALA A 132 3.69 -0.27 -21.51
CA ALA A 132 2.33 -0.70 -21.81
C ALA A 132 2.13 -2.21 -21.60
N SER A 133 3.18 -2.96 -21.22
CA SER A 133 3.20 -4.43 -21.17
C SER A 133 3.07 -5.01 -19.76
N VAL A 134 3.05 -4.17 -18.71
CA VAL A 134 2.94 -4.64 -17.32
C VAL A 134 1.59 -5.31 -17.07
N ARG A 135 1.63 -6.57 -16.67
CA ARG A 135 0.43 -7.37 -16.44
C ARG A 135 -0.20 -7.07 -15.08
N GLN A 136 -1.53 -7.05 -15.04
CA GLN A 136 -2.33 -6.77 -13.85
C GLN A 136 -2.32 -7.92 -12.84
N LEU A 137 -2.42 -9.17 -13.28
CA LEU A 137 -2.49 -10.32 -12.38
C LEU A 137 -1.10 -10.68 -11.84
N ILE A 138 -1.07 -10.97 -10.55
CA ILE A 138 0.09 -11.45 -9.81
C ILE A 138 -0.29 -12.77 -9.15
N PHE A 139 0.38 -13.85 -9.52
CA PHE A 139 0.29 -15.14 -8.87
C PHE A 139 1.53 -15.29 -7.99
N ALA A 140 1.34 -15.26 -6.69
CA ALA A 140 2.45 -15.39 -5.74
C ALA A 140 1.99 -16.07 -4.45
N PRO A 141 2.85 -16.90 -3.83
CA PRO A 141 2.54 -17.53 -2.56
C PRO A 141 2.42 -16.49 -1.44
N VAL A 142 1.61 -16.83 -0.44
CA VAL A 142 1.59 -16.09 0.82
C VAL A 142 2.87 -16.40 1.59
N GLU A 143 3.50 -15.35 2.12
CA GLU A 143 4.70 -15.43 2.94
C GLU A 143 4.34 -15.18 4.42
N GLN A 144 5.00 -14.19 5.04
CA GLN A 144 4.64 -13.71 6.36
C GLN A 144 3.26 -13.06 6.35
N HIS A 145 2.61 -13.00 7.50
CA HIS A 145 1.27 -12.41 7.60
C HIS A 145 1.21 -11.01 6.96
N SER A 146 0.28 -10.84 6.03
CA SER A 146 0.01 -9.58 5.31
C SER A 146 1.13 -9.01 4.43
N LYS A 147 2.30 -9.68 4.29
CA LYS A 147 3.36 -9.22 3.39
C LYS A 147 2.89 -9.31 1.94
N LYS A 148 3.01 -8.20 1.21
CA LYS A 148 2.72 -8.14 -0.23
C LYS A 148 3.88 -8.70 -1.05
N PRO A 149 3.62 -9.27 -2.23
CA PRO A 149 4.67 -9.81 -3.09
C PRO A 149 5.69 -8.76 -3.51
N ASP A 150 6.98 -9.05 -3.36
CA ASP A 150 8.07 -8.12 -3.68
C ASP A 150 8.09 -7.71 -5.17
N VAL A 151 7.65 -8.61 -6.06
CA VAL A 151 7.53 -8.35 -7.51
C VAL A 151 6.64 -7.13 -7.86
N VAL A 152 5.81 -6.69 -6.93
CA VAL A 152 4.96 -5.49 -7.14
C VAL A 152 5.82 -4.25 -7.30
N ARG A 153 6.89 -4.08 -6.49
CA ARG A 153 7.82 -2.96 -6.60
C ARG A 153 8.48 -2.91 -7.97
N ASP A 154 8.91 -4.07 -8.48
CA ASP A 154 9.53 -4.18 -9.80
C ASP A 154 8.54 -3.80 -10.91
N ARG A 155 7.30 -4.29 -10.84
CA ARG A 155 6.25 -3.94 -11.80
C ARG A 155 5.86 -2.47 -11.77
N ILE A 156 5.86 -1.83 -10.60
CA ILE A 156 5.64 -0.39 -10.47
C ILE A 156 6.75 0.38 -11.20
N VAL A 157 8.01 -0.01 -11.01
CA VAL A 157 9.16 0.63 -11.67
C VAL A 157 9.13 0.36 -13.18
N GLU A 158 8.78 -0.85 -13.61
CA GLU A 158 8.58 -1.15 -15.04
C GLU A 158 7.48 -0.27 -15.66
N LEU A 159 6.35 -0.12 -14.94
CA LEU A 159 5.21 0.66 -15.42
C LEU A 159 5.51 2.15 -15.52
N MET A 160 6.16 2.72 -14.49
CA MET A 160 6.31 4.16 -14.32
C MET A 160 7.72 4.68 -14.66
N GLY A 161 8.72 3.82 -14.65
CA GLY A 161 10.13 4.19 -14.77
C GLY A 161 10.83 4.38 -13.43
N ASP A 162 12.14 4.62 -13.49
CA ASP A 162 12.99 4.88 -12.33
C ASP A 162 12.83 6.33 -11.86
N LEU A 163 11.75 6.60 -11.12
CA LEU A 163 11.35 7.90 -10.61
C LEU A 163 11.53 7.96 -9.09
N PRO A 164 11.64 9.16 -8.48
CA PRO A 164 11.58 9.33 -7.03
C PRO A 164 10.35 8.64 -6.44
N ARG A 165 10.58 7.67 -5.54
CA ARG A 165 9.54 6.79 -5.01
C ARG A 165 9.68 6.53 -3.53
N ILE A 166 8.54 6.31 -2.88
CA ILE A 166 8.44 5.97 -1.47
C ILE A 166 7.42 4.85 -1.24
N GLU A 167 7.73 3.96 -0.31
CA GLU A 167 6.79 3.00 0.25
C GLU A 167 6.34 3.46 1.63
N LEU A 168 5.04 3.65 1.80
CA LEU A 168 4.40 3.99 3.08
C LEU A 168 3.91 2.71 3.77
N PHE A 169 4.03 2.69 5.10
CA PHE A 169 3.76 1.52 5.95
C PHE A 169 4.69 0.35 5.63
N ALA A 170 5.90 0.68 5.19
CA ALA A 170 6.91 -0.30 4.81
C ALA A 170 7.31 -1.18 6.00
N ARG A 171 7.47 -2.47 5.76
CA ARG A 171 7.93 -3.47 6.74
C ARG A 171 9.38 -3.88 6.52
N GLN A 172 9.94 -3.52 5.37
CA GLN A 172 11.34 -3.76 4.99
C GLN A 172 11.82 -2.66 4.05
N THR A 173 13.12 -2.47 3.97
CA THR A 173 13.73 -1.60 2.96
C THR A 173 13.83 -2.32 1.63
N ALA A 174 13.80 -1.57 0.52
CA ALA A 174 14.03 -2.09 -0.81
C ALA A 174 14.97 -1.14 -1.58
N PRO A 175 15.88 -1.65 -2.43
CA PRO A 175 16.79 -0.82 -3.21
C PRO A 175 16.05 0.23 -4.05
N GLY A 176 16.47 1.47 -3.96
CA GLY A 176 15.90 2.59 -4.71
C GLY A 176 14.53 3.08 -4.21
N TRP A 177 14.03 2.58 -3.08
CA TRP A 177 12.81 3.05 -2.42
C TRP A 177 13.16 3.77 -1.13
N ASP A 178 12.66 4.98 -0.95
CA ASP A 178 12.52 5.55 0.37
C ASP A 178 11.38 4.83 1.10
N VAL A 179 11.42 4.80 2.42
CA VAL A 179 10.46 4.06 3.23
C VAL A 179 9.96 4.87 4.41
N TRP A 180 8.71 4.63 4.79
CA TRP A 180 8.13 5.10 6.04
C TRP A 180 7.25 3.99 6.64
N GLY A 181 7.50 3.63 7.88
CA GLY A 181 6.76 2.56 8.55
C GLY A 181 7.30 2.26 9.95
N ASN A 182 6.60 1.40 10.69
CA ASN A 182 6.96 1.05 12.07
C ASN A 182 8.09 0.02 12.18
N GLU A 183 8.27 -0.79 11.16
CA GLU A 183 9.23 -1.91 11.16
C GLU A 183 10.54 -1.54 10.46
N VAL A 184 10.71 -0.28 10.04
CA VAL A 184 11.88 0.22 9.30
C VAL A 184 12.41 1.51 9.89
N ASN A 185 13.71 1.81 9.65
CA ASN A 185 14.22 3.15 9.83
C ASN A 185 13.69 4.04 8.71
N SER A 186 12.69 4.87 9.05
CA SER A 186 12.00 5.70 8.08
C SER A 186 12.93 6.72 7.44
N SER A 187 12.86 6.87 6.10
CA SER A 187 13.60 7.87 5.32
C SER A 187 13.07 9.30 5.52
N ILE A 188 11.83 9.41 5.99
CA ILE A 188 11.12 10.67 6.20
C ILE A 188 10.39 10.68 7.53
N SER A 189 9.98 11.89 7.97
CA SER A 189 8.94 12.09 8.98
C SER A 189 7.82 12.94 8.38
N PHE A 190 6.57 12.65 8.75
CA PHE A 190 5.49 13.59 8.47
C PHE A 190 5.60 14.82 9.35
N PRO A 191 5.20 16.01 8.86
CA PRO A 191 5.21 17.26 9.62
C PRO A 191 4.27 17.22 10.84
#